data_272e35cf7d011558bbaa221b116e2066
#
_entry.id   272e35cf7d011558bbaa221b116e2066
#
_cell.length_a   1.000
_cell.length_b   1.000
_cell.length_c   1.000
_cell.angle_alpha   90.00
_cell.angle_beta   90.00
_cell.angle_gamma   90.00
#
_symmetry.space_group_name_H-M   'P 1'
#
loop_
_entity.id
_entity.type
_entity.pdbx_description
1 polymer ?
#
loop_
_entity_poly.entity_id
_entity_poly.type
_entity_poly.pdbx_seq_one_letter_code
_entity_poly.pdbx_strand_id
1 'polypeptide(L)'
;MRILLVTLTELLPFALSQVLNQDLDYRAIVVDEPDIAKENLDSDSQLHEKIFPIYELKECIQNNDYDALLFMWEHPTSWYSLIEQIREYGVPYNKFININFSNATREKNFLLERTLRYYKEHAAEFEMFSTGGCYAALGLDNTKFRYKLFNLGKGSQDLYYDCQVAKFLFEQNSRVGGRLKYALIGLAPFTFHYDASKTSYVCSMLQYCVALNDLHNFWLPIEQYKKLFCEEFLSTRLPLENIDLNNPFHQKSSSPKFMTVDARVNMRKRIDIWTKTKSYPETVKQNVKNLDEYITLCEKNNVRPIMFMPPLTEAYMRYFDKEKLDECYSLVNQLQKKHPSSVFFDGWKLEGFSDEYFLDADHMNTNYAAKFSEILNGVIENLEKG
;
A
#
# COMPACT_ATOMS: atom_id res chain seq x y z
N MET A 1 20.68 -12.96 -13.50
CA MET A 1 20.42 -12.33 -12.19
C MET A 1 20.45 -13.40 -11.13
N ARG A 2 21.20 -13.16 -10.05
CA ARG A 2 21.40 -14.14 -8.95
C ARG A 2 20.27 -13.98 -7.94
N ILE A 3 19.60 -15.08 -7.63
CA ILE A 3 18.37 -15.06 -6.81
C ILE A 3 18.53 -16.01 -5.62
N LEU A 4 18.08 -15.56 -4.47
CA LEU A 4 17.72 -16.39 -3.35
C LEU A 4 16.19 -16.44 -3.28
N LEU A 5 15.62 -17.65 -3.41
CA LEU A 5 14.17 -17.86 -3.36
C LEU A 5 13.78 -18.50 -2.02
N VAL A 6 12.83 -17.91 -1.32
CA VAL A 6 12.19 -18.49 -0.12
C VAL A 6 10.73 -18.74 -0.43
N THR A 7 10.31 -19.99 -0.37
CA THR A 7 8.94 -20.36 -0.77
C THR A 7 8.42 -21.58 0.01
N LEU A 8 7.11 -21.79 0.02
CA LEU A 8 6.53 -23.06 0.42
C LEU A 8 6.75 -24.10 -0.66
N THR A 9 6.96 -25.34 -0.24
CA THR A 9 7.17 -26.50 -1.13
C THR A 9 6.09 -26.62 -2.19
N GLU A 10 4.83 -26.46 -1.81
CA GLU A 10 3.68 -26.55 -2.70
C GLU A 10 3.60 -25.42 -3.74
N LEU A 11 4.22 -24.24 -3.46
CA LEU A 11 4.23 -23.09 -4.36
C LEU A 11 5.42 -23.11 -5.34
N LEU A 12 6.44 -23.91 -5.07
CA LEU A 12 7.66 -23.93 -5.86
C LEU A 12 7.41 -24.30 -7.34
N PRO A 13 6.67 -25.35 -7.69
CA PRO A 13 6.41 -25.69 -9.09
C PRO A 13 5.68 -24.56 -9.84
N PHE A 14 4.72 -23.92 -9.18
CA PHE A 14 3.98 -22.80 -9.75
C PHE A 14 4.89 -21.57 -9.96
N ALA A 15 5.74 -21.30 -8.98
CA ALA A 15 6.72 -20.22 -9.05
C ALA A 15 7.62 -20.34 -10.27
N LEU A 16 8.21 -21.52 -10.44
CA LEU A 16 9.17 -21.82 -11.50
C LEU A 16 8.53 -21.93 -12.90
N SER A 17 7.27 -22.36 -12.98
CA SER A 17 6.61 -22.58 -14.28
C SER A 17 5.81 -21.38 -14.79
N GLN A 18 5.26 -20.54 -13.92
CA GLN A 18 4.27 -19.53 -14.33
C GLN A 18 4.58 -18.10 -13.94
N VAL A 19 5.57 -17.87 -13.11
CA VAL A 19 5.79 -16.54 -12.53
C VAL A 19 7.18 -16.02 -12.79
N LEU A 20 8.17 -16.85 -12.47
CA LEU A 20 9.56 -16.45 -12.54
C LEU A 20 10.13 -16.71 -13.94
N ASN A 21 11.03 -15.85 -14.34
CA ASN A 21 11.81 -16.05 -15.54
C ASN A 21 12.68 -17.30 -15.41
N GLN A 22 12.70 -18.14 -16.45
CA GLN A 22 13.47 -19.38 -16.46
C GLN A 22 14.99 -19.17 -16.52
N ASP A 23 15.45 -17.97 -16.95
CA ASP A 23 16.86 -17.61 -17.08
C ASP A 23 17.48 -17.08 -15.76
N LEU A 24 16.82 -17.29 -14.62
CA LEU A 24 17.33 -16.84 -13.34
C LEU A 24 18.42 -17.78 -12.80
N ASP A 25 19.48 -17.19 -12.24
CA ASP A 25 20.54 -17.91 -11.54
C ASP A 25 20.16 -18.09 -10.06
N TYR A 26 19.50 -19.19 -9.75
CA TYR A 26 19.16 -19.53 -8.37
C TYR A 26 20.40 -19.89 -7.58
N ARG A 27 20.72 -19.11 -6.56
CA ARG A 27 21.83 -19.37 -5.62
C ARG A 27 21.42 -20.32 -4.50
N ALA A 28 20.21 -20.15 -4.00
CA ALA A 28 19.56 -21.08 -3.09
C ALA A 28 18.03 -20.98 -3.26
N ILE A 29 17.35 -22.09 -3.04
CA ILE A 29 15.91 -22.21 -2.94
C ILE A 29 15.61 -22.79 -1.56
N VAL A 30 15.02 -21.99 -0.70
CA VAL A 30 14.76 -22.37 0.69
C VAL A 30 13.27 -22.68 0.85
N VAL A 31 12.98 -23.89 1.33
CA VAL A 31 11.62 -24.42 1.45
C VAL A 31 11.38 -25.05 2.83
N ASP A 32 10.11 -25.25 3.18
CA ASP A 32 9.70 -25.92 4.41
C ASP A 32 9.96 -27.44 4.38
N GLU A 33 9.70 -28.11 3.25
CA GLU A 33 9.84 -29.56 3.08
C GLU A 33 10.74 -29.89 1.88
N PRO A 34 12.08 -29.87 2.05
CA PRO A 34 13.03 -29.94 0.93
C PRO A 34 13.00 -31.27 0.17
N ASP A 35 12.74 -32.39 0.83
CA ASP A 35 12.70 -33.69 0.17
C ASP A 35 11.48 -33.78 -0.76
N ILE A 36 10.30 -33.32 -0.32
CA ILE A 36 9.10 -33.22 -1.15
C ILE A 36 9.30 -32.23 -2.30
N ALA A 37 9.97 -31.11 -2.03
CA ALA A 37 10.28 -30.12 -3.08
C ALA A 37 11.14 -30.73 -4.19
N LYS A 38 12.13 -31.57 -3.84
CA LYS A 38 12.98 -32.29 -4.80
C LYS A 38 12.20 -33.33 -5.60
N GLU A 39 11.28 -34.07 -4.93
CA GLU A 39 10.43 -35.04 -5.61
C GLU A 39 9.47 -34.40 -6.64
N ASN A 40 9.07 -33.17 -6.40
CA ASN A 40 8.18 -32.40 -7.29
C ASN A 40 8.90 -31.76 -8.51
N LEU A 41 10.22 -31.87 -8.59
CA LEU A 41 11.00 -31.39 -9.73
C LEU A 41 11.41 -32.57 -10.61
N ASP A 42 11.67 -32.29 -11.90
CA ASP A 42 12.22 -33.29 -12.80
C ASP A 42 13.52 -33.85 -12.23
N SER A 43 13.70 -35.19 -12.34
CA SER A 43 14.86 -35.91 -11.77
C SER A 43 16.22 -35.36 -12.18
N ASP A 44 16.30 -34.79 -13.36
CA ASP A 44 17.52 -34.20 -13.94
C ASP A 44 17.67 -32.70 -13.68
N SER A 45 16.81 -32.13 -12.82
CA SER A 45 16.84 -30.71 -12.54
C SER A 45 18.12 -30.30 -11.76
N GLN A 46 18.87 -29.38 -12.32
CA GLN A 46 20.04 -28.77 -11.64
C GLN A 46 19.66 -28.00 -10.37
N LEU A 47 18.34 -27.81 -10.11
CA LEU A 47 17.87 -27.11 -8.92
C LEU A 47 17.88 -27.98 -7.67
N HIS A 48 17.96 -29.34 -7.79
CA HIS A 48 17.99 -30.24 -6.64
C HIS A 48 19.09 -29.91 -5.65
N GLU A 49 20.29 -29.57 -6.14
CA GLU A 49 21.45 -29.23 -5.31
C GLU A 49 21.32 -27.84 -4.65
N LYS A 50 20.36 -27.03 -5.11
CA LYS A 50 20.11 -25.67 -4.62
C LYS A 50 18.94 -25.59 -3.64
N ILE A 51 18.27 -26.71 -3.34
CA ILE A 51 17.13 -26.77 -2.40
C ILE A 51 17.64 -27.03 -0.99
N PHE A 52 17.29 -26.11 -0.09
CA PHE A 52 17.68 -26.11 1.32
C PHE A 52 16.46 -26.02 2.23
N PRO A 53 16.50 -26.61 3.42
CA PRO A 53 15.46 -26.46 4.42
C PRO A 53 15.43 -25.05 5.03
N ILE A 54 14.28 -24.63 5.53
CA ILE A 54 14.06 -23.30 6.10
C ILE A 54 14.99 -22.99 7.29
N TYR A 55 15.44 -23.99 8.05
CA TYR A 55 16.35 -23.77 9.16
C TYR A 55 17.78 -23.43 8.71
N GLU A 56 18.15 -23.65 7.45
CA GLU A 56 19.43 -23.25 6.84
C GLU A 56 19.36 -21.85 6.18
N LEU A 57 18.23 -21.18 6.25
CA LEU A 57 18.01 -19.87 5.60
C LEU A 57 19.09 -18.84 5.94
N LYS A 58 19.53 -18.79 7.21
CA LYS A 58 20.60 -17.88 7.64
C LYS A 58 21.90 -18.15 6.92
N GLU A 59 22.29 -19.42 6.81
CA GLU A 59 23.50 -19.84 6.12
C GLU A 59 23.41 -19.58 4.63
N CYS A 60 22.27 -19.83 4.01
CA CYS A 60 22.02 -19.51 2.60
C CYS A 60 22.17 -18.01 2.33
N ILE A 61 21.68 -17.15 3.23
CA ILE A 61 21.81 -15.69 3.11
C ILE A 61 23.27 -15.25 3.25
N GLN A 62 24.02 -15.82 4.19
CA GLN A 62 25.38 -15.41 4.51
C GLN A 62 26.43 -15.94 3.52
N ASN A 63 26.21 -17.13 2.97
CA ASN A 63 27.17 -17.82 2.12
C ASN A 63 26.96 -17.58 0.61
N ASN A 64 25.84 -16.95 0.22
CA ASN A 64 25.55 -16.71 -1.18
C ASN A 64 25.58 -15.22 -1.53
N ASP A 65 26.12 -14.93 -2.70
CA ASP A 65 26.05 -13.62 -3.32
C ASP A 65 24.82 -13.59 -4.23
N TYR A 66 23.82 -12.74 -3.90
CA TYR A 66 22.56 -12.62 -4.62
C TYR A 66 22.16 -11.14 -4.83
N ASP A 67 21.45 -10.90 -5.91
CA ASP A 67 20.97 -9.57 -6.31
C ASP A 67 19.60 -9.26 -5.69
N ALA A 68 18.74 -10.28 -5.53
CA ALA A 68 17.43 -10.14 -4.93
C ALA A 68 17.03 -11.39 -4.12
N LEU A 69 16.22 -11.16 -3.08
CA LEU A 69 15.58 -12.20 -2.29
C LEU A 69 14.09 -12.23 -2.66
N LEU A 70 13.69 -13.27 -3.36
CA LEU A 70 12.31 -13.54 -3.73
C LEU A 70 11.61 -14.30 -2.61
N PHE A 71 10.41 -13.88 -2.29
CA PHE A 71 9.66 -14.41 -1.17
C PHE A 71 8.25 -14.80 -1.61
N MET A 72 7.90 -16.09 -1.48
CA MET A 72 6.58 -16.63 -1.80
C MET A 72 6.02 -17.38 -0.60
N TRP A 73 5.14 -16.76 0.15
CA TRP A 73 4.61 -17.32 1.38
C TRP A 73 3.12 -17.03 1.52
N GLU A 74 2.29 -18.04 1.84
CA GLU A 74 0.83 -17.91 1.78
C GLU A 74 0.20 -17.12 2.93
N HIS A 75 0.79 -17.19 4.14
CA HIS A 75 0.19 -16.60 5.33
C HIS A 75 0.75 -15.21 5.66
N PRO A 76 -0.05 -14.13 5.55
CA PRO A 76 0.41 -12.77 5.82
C PRO A 76 1.07 -12.58 7.19
N THR A 77 0.53 -13.24 8.23
CA THR A 77 1.04 -13.10 9.61
C THR A 77 2.35 -13.81 9.85
N SER A 78 2.63 -14.91 9.15
CA SER A 78 3.88 -15.66 9.28
C SER A 78 5.02 -15.08 8.44
N TRP A 79 4.71 -14.52 7.26
CA TRP A 79 5.75 -13.92 6.43
C TRP A 79 6.29 -12.59 6.99
N TYR A 80 5.48 -11.79 7.69
CA TYR A 80 6.00 -10.62 8.42
C TYR A 80 7.06 -11.01 9.44
N SER A 81 6.80 -12.04 10.23
CA SER A 81 7.77 -12.54 11.22
C SER A 81 9.04 -13.03 10.56
N LEU A 82 8.93 -13.72 9.43
CA LEU A 82 10.07 -14.24 8.69
C LEU A 82 10.90 -13.11 8.03
N ILE A 83 10.26 -12.08 7.50
CA ILE A 83 10.96 -10.88 7.00
C ILE A 83 11.75 -10.21 8.13
N GLU A 84 11.15 -10.00 9.28
CA GLU A 84 11.86 -9.39 10.42
C GLU A 84 13.05 -10.25 10.87
N GLN A 85 12.90 -11.57 10.88
CA GLN A 85 13.98 -12.49 11.16
C GLN A 85 15.11 -12.38 10.11
N ILE A 86 14.79 -12.34 8.82
CA ILE A 86 15.77 -12.17 7.75
C ILE A 86 16.47 -10.80 7.86
N ARG A 87 15.76 -9.78 8.33
CA ARG A 87 16.35 -8.46 8.64
C ARG A 87 17.43 -8.54 9.70
N GLU A 88 17.26 -9.38 10.71
CA GLU A 88 18.29 -9.63 11.74
C GLU A 88 19.55 -10.27 11.15
N TYR A 89 19.45 -10.95 10.01
CA TYR A 89 20.60 -11.48 9.25
C TYR A 89 21.30 -10.43 8.38
N GLY A 90 20.85 -9.16 8.42
CA GLY A 90 21.49 -8.04 7.73
C GLY A 90 20.91 -7.71 6.35
N VAL A 91 19.85 -8.37 5.90
CA VAL A 91 19.21 -8.10 4.59
C VAL A 91 18.38 -6.82 4.66
N PRO A 92 18.64 -5.80 3.81
CA PRO A 92 17.83 -4.58 3.81
C PRO A 92 16.45 -4.82 3.18
N TYR A 93 15.42 -4.08 3.62
CA TYR A 93 14.05 -4.25 3.13
C TYR A 93 13.92 -4.15 1.61
N ASN A 94 14.62 -3.24 0.98
CA ASN A 94 14.55 -3.03 -0.47
C ASN A 94 15.16 -4.14 -1.33
N LYS A 95 15.76 -5.18 -0.72
CA LYS A 95 16.14 -6.42 -1.40
C LYS A 95 15.03 -7.49 -1.42
N PHE A 96 13.96 -7.30 -0.63
CA PHE A 96 12.87 -8.25 -0.61
C PHE A 96 11.89 -8.00 -1.74
N ILE A 97 11.51 -9.08 -2.41
CA ILE A 97 10.47 -9.08 -3.43
C ILE A 97 9.46 -10.14 -3.03
N ASN A 98 8.31 -9.74 -2.56
CA ASN A 98 7.26 -10.69 -2.21
C ASN A 98 6.33 -10.91 -3.40
N ILE A 99 6.18 -12.16 -3.74
CA ILE A 99 5.22 -12.63 -4.71
C ILE A 99 4.26 -13.55 -3.95
N ASN A 100 3.17 -12.99 -3.46
CA ASN A 100 2.19 -13.77 -2.72
C ASN A 100 1.17 -14.37 -3.69
N PHE A 101 1.09 -15.70 -3.73
CA PHE A 101 0.34 -16.46 -4.75
C PHE A 101 -0.77 -17.35 -4.23
N SER A 102 -1.26 -17.17 -3.03
CA SER A 102 -2.55 -17.80 -2.74
C SER A 102 -3.59 -17.35 -3.78
N ASN A 103 -4.53 -18.18 -4.15
CA ASN A 103 -5.57 -17.83 -5.13
C ASN A 103 -6.29 -16.53 -4.78
N ALA A 104 -6.40 -16.19 -3.49
CA ALA A 104 -6.94 -14.93 -2.99
C ALA A 104 -5.97 -13.76 -3.12
N THR A 105 -4.67 -13.99 -3.23
CA THR A 105 -3.62 -12.96 -3.26
C THR A 105 -2.99 -12.78 -4.63
N ARG A 106 -3.12 -13.75 -5.54
CA ARG A 106 -2.74 -13.60 -6.95
C ARG A 106 -3.38 -12.36 -7.56
N GLU A 107 -4.65 -12.12 -7.27
CA GLU A 107 -5.38 -10.94 -7.73
C GLU A 107 -4.82 -9.65 -7.14
N LYS A 108 -4.33 -9.63 -5.90
CA LYS A 108 -3.88 -8.41 -5.22
C LYS A 108 -2.75 -7.69 -5.95
N ASN A 109 -1.84 -8.41 -6.61
CA ASN A 109 -0.75 -7.82 -7.37
C ASN A 109 -1.23 -7.05 -8.61
N PHE A 110 -2.43 -7.36 -9.11
CA PHE A 110 -3.02 -6.76 -10.32
C PHE A 110 -4.22 -5.87 -10.03
N LEU A 111 -4.65 -5.76 -8.76
CA LEU A 111 -5.80 -4.93 -8.39
C LEU A 111 -5.58 -3.44 -8.69
N LEU A 112 -4.38 -2.92 -8.46
CA LEU A 112 -4.07 -1.53 -8.75
C LEU A 112 -4.12 -1.29 -10.27
N GLU A 113 -3.52 -2.15 -11.08
CA GLU A 113 -3.60 -2.08 -12.54
C GLU A 113 -5.06 -2.11 -13.02
N ARG A 114 -5.84 -3.07 -12.54
CA ARG A 114 -7.27 -3.20 -12.86
C ARG A 114 -8.03 -1.90 -12.52
N THR A 115 -7.79 -1.37 -11.34
CA THR A 115 -8.46 -0.17 -10.84
C THR A 115 -8.08 1.08 -11.65
N LEU A 116 -6.80 1.24 -11.99
CA LEU A 116 -6.35 2.37 -12.81
C LEU A 116 -6.83 2.24 -14.26
N ARG A 117 -6.90 1.01 -14.80
CA ARG A 117 -7.47 0.76 -16.13
C ARG A 117 -8.96 1.05 -16.16
N TYR A 118 -9.71 0.67 -15.13
CA TYR A 118 -11.12 1.04 -14.99
C TYR A 118 -11.28 2.57 -14.98
N TYR A 119 -10.47 3.30 -14.19
CA TYR A 119 -10.50 4.76 -14.20
C TYR A 119 -10.23 5.33 -15.60
N LYS A 120 -9.23 4.81 -16.30
CA LYS A 120 -8.90 5.25 -17.65
C LYS A 120 -10.08 5.15 -18.62
N GLU A 121 -10.89 4.08 -18.52
CA GLU A 121 -12.06 3.86 -19.36
C GLU A 121 -13.26 4.73 -18.95
N HIS A 122 -13.35 5.12 -17.67
CA HIS A 122 -14.49 5.83 -17.07
C HIS A 122 -14.14 7.22 -16.52
N ALA A 123 -12.99 7.79 -16.88
CA ALA A 123 -12.48 9.04 -16.28
C ALA A 123 -13.49 10.21 -16.40
N ALA A 124 -14.27 10.25 -17.48
CA ALA A 124 -15.30 11.28 -17.71
C ALA A 124 -16.47 11.24 -16.68
N GLU A 125 -16.60 10.15 -15.93
CA GLU A 125 -17.66 9.98 -14.96
C GLU A 125 -17.36 10.58 -13.59
N PHE A 126 -16.05 10.79 -13.28
CA PHE A 126 -15.61 11.20 -11.96
C PHE A 126 -15.28 12.69 -11.90
N GLU A 127 -15.69 13.32 -10.82
CA GLU A 127 -15.44 14.74 -10.53
C GLU A 127 -14.50 14.90 -9.31
N MET A 128 -14.27 13.82 -8.58
CA MET A 128 -13.38 13.77 -7.43
C MET A 128 -12.62 12.45 -7.42
N PHE A 129 -11.44 12.47 -6.80
CA PHE A 129 -10.74 11.26 -6.41
C PHE A 129 -10.14 11.38 -5.01
N SER A 130 -9.82 10.24 -4.41
CA SER A 130 -9.08 10.20 -3.15
C SER A 130 -7.87 9.30 -3.27
N THR A 131 -6.80 9.64 -2.55
CA THR A 131 -5.62 8.82 -2.30
C THR A 131 -5.32 8.80 -0.81
N GLY A 132 -4.33 8.04 -0.41
CA GLY A 132 -3.89 7.86 0.97
C GLY A 132 -3.83 6.38 1.34
N GLY A 133 -3.41 6.11 2.56
CA GLY A 133 -3.33 4.76 3.09
C GLY A 133 -4.71 4.15 3.40
N CYS A 134 -4.72 3.17 4.29
CA CYS A 134 -5.96 2.51 4.75
C CYS A 134 -6.99 3.48 5.35
N TYR A 135 -6.57 4.63 5.83
CA TYR A 135 -7.47 5.67 6.36
C TYR A 135 -8.39 6.27 5.30
N ALA A 136 -7.90 6.49 4.08
CA ALA A 136 -8.75 6.90 2.96
C ALA A 136 -9.54 5.70 2.43
N ALA A 137 -8.91 4.52 2.34
CA ALA A 137 -9.54 3.30 1.82
C ALA A 137 -10.79 2.90 2.61
N LEU A 138 -10.73 2.95 3.94
CA LEU A 138 -11.79 2.50 4.85
C LEU A 138 -12.56 3.66 5.47
N GLY A 139 -12.06 4.88 5.36
CA GLY A 139 -12.64 6.06 5.98
C GLY A 139 -13.62 6.83 5.10
N LEU A 140 -13.74 6.48 3.82
CA LEU A 140 -14.62 7.17 2.88
C LEU A 140 -15.72 6.26 2.34
N ASP A 141 -16.94 6.80 2.30
CA ASP A 141 -18.09 6.24 1.61
C ASP A 141 -18.43 7.12 0.41
N ASN A 142 -18.15 6.63 -0.81
CA ASN A 142 -18.33 7.37 -2.05
C ASN A 142 -19.78 7.83 -2.28
N THR A 143 -20.77 7.16 -1.69
CA THR A 143 -22.20 7.47 -1.86
C THR A 143 -22.63 8.72 -1.10
N LYS A 144 -21.76 9.25 -0.22
CA LYS A 144 -22.06 10.40 0.66
C LYS A 144 -21.56 11.73 0.10
N PHE A 145 -20.90 11.71 -1.05
CA PHE A 145 -20.42 12.91 -1.71
C PHE A 145 -21.37 13.37 -2.81
N ARG A 146 -21.51 14.68 -2.93
CA ARG A 146 -22.26 15.32 -4.02
C ARG A 146 -21.64 15.02 -5.39
N TYR A 147 -20.34 15.02 -5.45
CA TYR A 147 -19.56 14.74 -6.65
C TYR A 147 -19.16 13.27 -6.69
N LYS A 148 -19.17 12.66 -7.88
CA LYS A 148 -18.79 11.25 -8.04
C LYS A 148 -17.33 11.07 -7.71
N LEU A 149 -17.07 10.40 -6.59
CA LEU A 149 -15.73 10.15 -6.05
C LEU A 149 -15.17 8.81 -6.56
N PHE A 150 -13.92 8.81 -6.99
CA PHE A 150 -13.13 7.60 -7.23
C PHE A 150 -12.14 7.40 -6.09
N ASN A 151 -12.39 6.41 -5.22
CA ASN A 151 -11.55 6.15 -4.06
C ASN A 151 -10.37 5.24 -4.42
N LEU A 152 -9.16 5.80 -4.36
CA LEU A 152 -7.88 5.12 -4.56
C LEU A 152 -7.04 5.03 -3.28
N GLY A 153 -7.68 5.26 -2.12
CA GLY A 153 -7.07 4.93 -0.84
C GLY A 153 -6.73 3.45 -0.76
N LYS A 154 -5.52 3.13 -0.33
CA LYS A 154 -5.02 1.76 -0.34
C LYS A 154 -4.12 1.48 0.85
N GLY A 155 -4.37 0.37 1.55
CA GLY A 155 -3.53 -0.06 2.66
C GLY A 155 -2.05 -0.06 2.29
N SER A 156 -1.22 0.50 3.18
CA SER A 156 0.24 0.60 3.01
C SER A 156 0.73 1.46 1.83
N GLN A 157 -0.12 2.26 1.21
CA GLN A 157 0.29 3.26 0.24
C GLN A 157 0.91 4.46 0.96
N ASP A 158 2.03 4.94 0.47
CA ASP A 158 2.75 6.10 1.01
C ASP A 158 2.57 7.34 0.11
N LEU A 159 3.04 8.50 0.58
CA LEU A 159 2.92 9.76 -0.15
C LEU A 159 3.60 9.77 -1.52
N TYR A 160 4.66 8.97 -1.70
CA TYR A 160 5.28 8.84 -3.02
C TYR A 160 4.29 8.25 -4.02
N TYR A 161 3.70 7.10 -3.67
CA TYR A 161 2.76 6.43 -4.57
C TYR A 161 1.42 7.16 -4.67
N ASP A 162 0.98 7.88 -3.63
CA ASP A 162 -0.15 8.79 -3.73
C ASP A 162 0.07 9.82 -4.84
N CYS A 163 1.26 10.41 -4.91
CA CYS A 163 1.63 11.37 -5.95
C CYS A 163 1.71 10.73 -7.34
N GLN A 164 2.28 9.52 -7.48
CA GLN A 164 2.35 8.81 -8.78
C GLN A 164 0.96 8.41 -9.30
N VAL A 165 0.09 7.92 -8.41
CA VAL A 165 -1.32 7.64 -8.74
C VAL A 165 -2.02 8.92 -9.21
N ALA A 166 -1.85 10.03 -8.49
CA ALA A 166 -2.43 11.31 -8.89
C ALA A 166 -1.95 11.78 -10.26
N LYS A 167 -0.66 11.63 -10.59
CA LYS A 167 -0.12 11.94 -11.93
C LYS A 167 -0.85 11.16 -13.02
N PHE A 168 -1.04 9.86 -12.80
CA PHE A 168 -1.80 9.02 -13.73
C PHE A 168 -3.24 9.53 -13.90
N LEU A 169 -3.93 9.83 -12.80
CA LEU A 169 -5.32 10.29 -12.84
C LEU A 169 -5.44 11.63 -13.60
N PHE A 170 -4.55 12.57 -13.36
CA PHE A 170 -4.56 13.86 -14.06
C PHE A 170 -4.27 13.71 -15.54
N GLU A 171 -3.38 12.81 -15.93
CA GLU A 171 -3.14 12.51 -17.33
C GLU A 171 -4.42 11.99 -18.02
N GLN A 172 -5.14 11.05 -17.39
CA GLN A 172 -6.39 10.53 -17.95
C GLN A 172 -7.49 11.59 -17.94
N ASN A 173 -7.60 12.37 -16.86
CA ASN A 173 -8.57 13.46 -16.74
C ASN A 173 -8.40 14.52 -17.85
N SER A 174 -7.16 14.86 -18.21
CA SER A 174 -6.89 15.83 -19.28
C SER A 174 -7.39 15.33 -20.64
N ARG A 175 -7.34 14.03 -20.88
CA ARG A 175 -7.82 13.40 -22.12
C ARG A 175 -9.35 13.47 -22.30
N VAL A 176 -10.09 13.62 -21.20
CA VAL A 176 -11.57 13.73 -21.20
C VAL A 176 -12.06 15.15 -20.90
N GLY A 177 -11.20 16.15 -21.04
CA GLY A 177 -11.57 17.56 -20.92
C GLY A 177 -11.57 18.14 -19.52
N GLY A 178 -10.90 17.48 -18.54
CA GLY A 178 -10.65 18.06 -17.22
C GLY A 178 -11.92 18.16 -16.34
N ARG A 179 -12.47 17.03 -15.92
CA ARG A 179 -13.70 16.97 -15.13
C ARG A 179 -13.49 17.05 -13.62
N LEU A 180 -12.29 16.70 -13.15
CA LEU A 180 -11.96 16.68 -11.72
C LEU A 180 -12.01 18.08 -11.11
N LYS A 181 -12.63 18.20 -9.93
CA LYS A 181 -12.77 19.43 -9.15
C LYS A 181 -11.99 19.37 -7.83
N TYR A 182 -11.98 18.19 -7.19
CA TYR A 182 -11.37 17.99 -5.87
C TYR A 182 -10.51 16.74 -5.84
N ALA A 183 -9.40 16.84 -5.10
CA ALA A 183 -8.55 15.72 -4.72
C ALA A 183 -8.55 15.58 -3.20
N LEU A 184 -9.06 14.47 -2.68
CA LEU A 184 -9.04 14.15 -1.25
C LEU A 184 -7.75 13.40 -0.92
N ILE A 185 -6.89 13.97 -0.08
CA ILE A 185 -5.58 13.43 0.28
C ILE A 185 -5.63 12.98 1.73
N GLY A 186 -5.76 11.66 1.94
CA GLY A 186 -5.84 11.07 3.27
C GLY A 186 -4.47 11.02 3.94
N LEU A 187 -4.36 11.65 5.10
CA LEU A 187 -3.16 11.68 5.91
C LEU A 187 -3.36 10.86 7.19
N ALA A 188 -2.28 10.29 7.69
CA ALA A 188 -2.16 9.75 9.03
C ALA A 188 -1.17 10.59 9.84
N PRO A 189 -1.23 10.58 11.18
CA PRO A 189 -0.30 11.38 11.99
C PRO A 189 1.18 10.99 11.81
N PHE A 190 1.46 9.81 11.25
CA PHE A 190 2.80 9.33 10.95
C PHE A 190 3.18 9.42 9.46
N THR A 191 2.31 9.97 8.60
CA THR A 191 2.45 9.94 7.12
C THR A 191 3.83 10.42 6.65
N PHE A 192 4.36 11.49 7.25
CA PHE A 192 5.67 12.03 6.85
C PHE A 192 6.85 11.11 7.21
N HIS A 193 6.70 10.22 8.20
CA HIS A 193 7.72 9.24 8.59
C HIS A 193 7.58 7.89 7.86
N TYR A 194 6.54 7.72 7.07
CA TYR A 194 6.24 6.44 6.44
C TYR A 194 6.76 6.39 4.99
N ASP A 195 7.55 5.36 4.72
CA ASP A 195 8.04 4.98 3.39
C ASP A 195 7.92 3.46 3.29
N ALA A 196 7.02 2.99 2.44
CA ALA A 196 6.71 1.56 2.32
C ALA A 196 7.95 0.72 1.94
N SER A 197 8.88 1.30 1.18
CA SER A 197 10.12 0.62 0.77
C SER A 197 11.10 0.34 1.92
N LYS A 198 10.91 1.02 3.05
CA LYS A 198 11.73 0.88 4.28
C LYS A 198 11.04 0.07 5.37
N THR A 199 10.01 -0.64 5.04
CA THR A 199 9.21 -1.47 5.96
C THR A 199 8.95 -2.84 5.35
N SER A 200 8.40 -3.77 6.13
CA SER A 200 7.95 -5.06 5.63
C SER A 200 6.87 -4.96 4.54
N TYR A 201 6.22 -3.80 4.38
CA TYR A 201 5.27 -3.53 3.28
C TYR A 201 5.94 -3.35 1.91
N VAL A 202 7.26 -3.28 1.83
CA VAL A 202 8.02 -3.34 0.56
C VAL A 202 7.54 -4.49 -0.33
N CYS A 203 7.08 -5.57 0.27
CA CYS A 203 6.53 -6.73 -0.41
C CYS A 203 5.30 -6.44 -1.27
N SER A 204 4.59 -5.34 -1.02
CA SER A 204 3.40 -4.94 -1.79
C SER A 204 3.73 -4.12 -3.04
N MET A 205 5.00 -3.85 -3.32
CA MET A 205 5.41 -2.89 -4.35
C MET A 205 5.29 -3.41 -5.78
N LEU A 206 5.21 -4.74 -6.00
CA LEU A 206 5.05 -5.32 -7.34
C LEU A 206 3.86 -4.72 -8.10
N GLN A 207 2.77 -4.41 -7.41
CA GLN A 207 1.59 -3.80 -8.02
C GLN A 207 1.86 -2.44 -8.69
N TYR A 208 2.78 -1.64 -8.14
CA TYR A 208 3.14 -0.34 -8.74
C TYR A 208 4.04 -0.53 -9.96
N CYS A 209 4.90 -1.57 -9.95
CA CYS A 209 5.66 -1.97 -11.13
C CYS A 209 4.72 -2.32 -12.28
N VAL A 210 3.70 -3.13 -12.02
CA VAL A 210 2.72 -3.57 -13.02
C VAL A 210 1.81 -2.42 -13.47
N ALA A 211 1.31 -1.61 -12.54
CA ALA A 211 0.29 -0.60 -12.81
C ALA A 211 0.86 0.72 -13.33
N LEU A 212 1.99 1.15 -12.82
CA LEU A 212 2.57 2.48 -13.08
C LEU A 212 3.94 2.44 -13.73
N ASN A 213 4.51 1.26 -13.91
CA ASN A 213 5.90 1.10 -14.37
C ASN A 213 6.88 1.87 -13.47
N ASP A 214 6.68 1.81 -12.16
CA ASP A 214 7.44 2.58 -11.17
C ASP A 214 7.77 1.75 -9.93
N LEU A 215 8.96 1.97 -9.37
CA LEU A 215 9.44 1.37 -8.12
C LEU A 215 10.25 2.39 -7.33
N HIS A 216 9.75 2.75 -6.16
CA HIS A 216 10.40 3.69 -5.26
C HIS A 216 11.43 2.99 -4.35
N ASN A 217 12.67 3.51 -4.35
CA ASN A 217 13.76 3.08 -3.46
C ASN A 217 14.10 1.58 -3.48
N PHE A 218 13.76 0.85 -4.54
CA PHE A 218 14.14 -0.53 -4.68
C PHE A 218 15.65 -0.69 -4.95
N TRP A 219 16.20 -1.83 -4.53
CA TRP A 219 17.60 -2.19 -4.77
C TRP A 219 17.93 -2.31 -6.25
N LEU A 220 17.00 -2.85 -7.03
CA LEU A 220 17.17 -3.03 -8.47
C LEU A 220 16.45 -1.93 -9.24
N PRO A 221 17.05 -1.42 -10.34
CA PRO A 221 16.31 -0.63 -11.33
C PRO A 221 15.12 -1.41 -11.88
N ILE A 222 14.04 -0.70 -12.25
CA ILE A 222 12.79 -1.33 -12.66
C ILE A 222 12.96 -2.30 -13.84
N GLU A 223 13.84 -1.99 -14.79
CA GLU A 223 14.11 -2.87 -15.94
C GLU A 223 14.81 -4.19 -15.54
N GLN A 224 15.58 -4.19 -14.46
CA GLN A 224 16.14 -5.41 -13.90
C GLN A 224 15.13 -6.16 -13.05
N TYR A 225 14.31 -5.42 -12.29
CA TYR A 225 13.23 -5.99 -11.51
C TYR A 225 12.24 -6.77 -12.39
N LYS A 226 11.83 -6.22 -13.52
CA LYS A 226 10.95 -6.89 -14.48
C LYS A 226 11.51 -8.20 -15.03
N LYS A 227 12.83 -8.30 -15.19
CA LYS A 227 13.48 -9.54 -15.65
C LYS A 227 13.36 -10.70 -14.66
N LEU A 228 12.91 -10.46 -13.43
CA LEU A 228 12.63 -11.54 -12.47
C LEU A 228 11.39 -12.34 -12.84
N PHE A 229 10.48 -11.75 -13.60
CA PHE A 229 9.18 -12.33 -13.91
C PHE A 229 9.06 -12.69 -15.38
N CYS A 230 8.28 -13.74 -15.69
CA CYS A 230 7.94 -14.04 -17.07
C CYS A 230 6.99 -12.96 -17.65
N GLU A 231 7.02 -12.80 -18.96
CA GLU A 231 6.23 -11.78 -19.64
C GLU A 231 4.72 -12.02 -19.50
N GLU A 232 4.30 -13.27 -19.51
CA GLU A 232 2.91 -13.70 -19.33
C GLU A 232 2.38 -13.26 -17.97
N PHE A 233 3.19 -13.37 -16.92
CA PHE A 233 2.82 -12.90 -15.59
C PHE A 233 2.67 -11.38 -15.56
N LEU A 234 3.64 -10.62 -16.06
CA LEU A 234 3.59 -9.16 -16.07
C LEU A 234 2.48 -8.59 -16.96
N SER A 235 2.06 -9.34 -17.99
CA SER A 235 0.96 -8.97 -18.88
C SER A 235 -0.43 -9.40 -18.40
N THR A 236 -0.53 -10.07 -17.24
CA THR A 236 -1.81 -10.47 -16.66
C THR A 236 -2.76 -9.29 -16.50
N ARG A 237 -4.01 -9.47 -16.94
CA ARG A 237 -5.08 -8.47 -16.80
C ARG A 237 -6.29 -9.10 -16.14
N LEU A 238 -6.76 -8.46 -15.06
CA LEU A 238 -8.00 -8.85 -14.40
C LEU A 238 -9.21 -8.27 -15.14
N PRO A 239 -10.37 -8.98 -15.16
CA PRO A 239 -11.61 -8.43 -15.71
C PRO A 239 -12.01 -7.12 -15.02
N LEU A 240 -12.63 -6.19 -15.76
CA LEU A 240 -13.11 -4.91 -15.22
C LEU A 240 -14.49 -5.01 -14.56
N GLU A 241 -15.13 -6.16 -14.67
CA GLU A 241 -16.45 -6.41 -14.10
C GLU A 241 -16.41 -6.44 -12.57
N ASN A 242 -17.48 -5.98 -11.95
CA ASN A 242 -17.68 -6.06 -10.49
C ASN A 242 -16.61 -5.35 -9.61
N ILE A 243 -16.08 -4.22 -10.07
CA ILE A 243 -15.24 -3.37 -9.22
C ILE A 243 -16.15 -2.67 -8.18
N ASP A 244 -15.86 -2.88 -6.91
CA ASP A 244 -16.47 -2.09 -5.84
C ASP A 244 -15.80 -0.71 -5.80
N LEU A 245 -16.47 0.31 -6.30
CA LEU A 245 -15.93 1.67 -6.36
C LEU A 245 -15.76 2.32 -4.97
N ASN A 246 -16.46 1.82 -3.94
CA ASN A 246 -16.25 2.29 -2.56
C ASN A 246 -14.94 1.76 -1.98
N ASN A 247 -14.57 0.56 -2.38
CA ASN A 247 -13.33 -0.07 -1.90
C ASN A 247 -12.75 -1.03 -2.95
N PRO A 248 -12.12 -0.49 -4.01
CA PRO A 248 -11.67 -1.32 -5.13
C PRO A 248 -10.54 -2.29 -4.77
N PHE A 249 -9.88 -2.10 -3.62
CA PHE A 249 -8.75 -2.92 -3.16
C PHE A 249 -9.12 -3.93 -2.08
N HIS A 250 -10.33 -3.87 -1.53
CA HIS A 250 -10.78 -4.81 -0.53
C HIS A 250 -12.00 -5.56 -1.06
N GLN A 251 -11.96 -6.89 -0.99
CA GLN A 251 -13.17 -7.66 -1.19
C GLN A 251 -14.19 -7.25 -0.12
N LYS A 252 -15.50 -7.24 -0.48
CA LYS A 252 -16.59 -7.08 0.47
C LYS A 252 -16.44 -8.13 1.58
N SER A 253 -15.58 -7.87 2.54
CA SER A 253 -15.65 -8.58 3.79
C SER A 253 -16.89 -8.03 4.50
N SER A 254 -17.67 -8.90 5.12
CA SER A 254 -18.62 -8.54 6.15
C SER A 254 -17.85 -7.93 7.32
N SER A 255 -17.39 -6.68 7.13
CA SER A 255 -16.69 -5.96 8.19
C SER A 255 -17.58 -5.96 9.41
N PRO A 256 -17.09 -6.38 10.58
CA PRO A 256 -17.89 -6.36 11.79
C PRO A 256 -18.40 -4.93 12.01
N LYS A 257 -19.65 -4.80 12.43
CA LYS A 257 -20.24 -3.47 12.71
C LYS A 257 -19.57 -2.79 13.91
N PHE A 258 -18.86 -3.56 14.74
CA PHE A 258 -18.24 -3.14 15.98
C PHE A 258 -16.86 -3.78 16.12
N MET A 259 -16.02 -3.14 16.91
CA MET A 259 -14.69 -3.68 17.25
C MET A 259 -14.80 -5.06 17.91
N THR A 260 -14.04 -6.01 17.39
CA THR A 260 -13.96 -7.35 17.96
C THR A 260 -13.19 -7.33 19.31
N VAL A 261 -13.40 -8.37 20.14
CA VAL A 261 -12.66 -8.52 21.38
C VAL A 261 -11.15 -8.59 21.14
N ASP A 262 -10.73 -9.34 20.12
CA ASP A 262 -9.31 -9.48 19.74
C ASP A 262 -8.71 -8.14 19.29
N ALA A 263 -9.43 -7.36 18.48
CA ALA A 263 -9.00 -6.03 18.09
C ALA A 263 -8.82 -5.09 19.29
N ARG A 264 -9.75 -5.16 20.24
CA ARG A 264 -9.69 -4.37 21.49
C ARG A 264 -8.50 -4.77 22.36
N VAL A 265 -8.24 -6.06 22.53
CA VAL A 265 -7.09 -6.57 23.29
C VAL A 265 -5.76 -6.17 22.63
N ASN A 266 -5.69 -6.21 21.31
CA ASN A 266 -4.49 -5.89 20.54
C ASN A 266 -4.32 -4.40 20.23
N MET A 267 -5.27 -3.55 20.62
CA MET A 267 -5.28 -2.12 20.31
C MET A 267 -3.96 -1.43 20.68
N ARG A 268 -3.47 -1.65 21.91
CA ARG A 268 -2.22 -1.04 22.37
C ARG A 268 -1.02 -1.46 21.54
N LYS A 269 -0.90 -2.74 21.20
CA LYS A 269 0.16 -3.27 20.34
C LYS A 269 0.14 -2.60 18.96
N ARG A 270 -1.04 -2.41 18.40
CA ARG A 270 -1.21 -1.75 17.11
C ARG A 270 -0.79 -0.27 17.17
N ILE A 271 -1.20 0.45 18.20
CA ILE A 271 -0.79 1.85 18.41
C ILE A 271 0.74 1.93 18.55
N ASP A 272 1.34 1.04 19.33
CA ASP A 272 2.79 1.02 19.56
C ASP A 272 3.60 0.78 18.27
N ILE A 273 3.07 0.05 17.30
CA ILE A 273 3.72 -0.13 15.99
C ILE A 273 3.94 1.22 15.31
N TRP A 274 2.93 2.10 15.30
CA TRP A 274 3.00 3.38 14.63
C TRP A 274 3.66 4.48 15.45
N THR A 275 3.53 4.46 16.79
CA THR A 275 4.14 5.43 17.68
C THR A 275 5.65 5.20 17.83
N LYS A 276 6.09 3.95 17.88
CA LYS A 276 7.51 3.59 17.97
C LYS A 276 8.24 3.63 16.63
N THR A 277 7.59 4.07 15.57
CA THR A 277 8.23 4.31 14.29
C THR A 277 9.45 5.19 14.49
N LYS A 278 10.62 4.69 14.12
CA LYS A 278 11.87 5.43 14.21
C LYS A 278 11.73 6.74 13.45
N SER A 279 12.37 7.79 13.94
CA SER A 279 12.48 9.03 13.18
C SER A 279 13.40 8.81 11.98
N TYR A 280 12.93 9.17 10.80
CA TYR A 280 13.70 9.12 9.56
C TYR A 280 13.70 10.51 8.92
N PRO A 281 14.60 11.43 9.30
CA PRO A 281 14.60 12.82 8.83
C PRO A 281 14.61 12.95 7.30
N GLU A 282 15.35 12.07 6.61
CA GLU A 282 15.37 12.07 5.15
C GLU A 282 14.04 11.60 4.54
N THR A 283 13.34 10.67 5.18
CA THR A 283 11.99 10.26 4.77
C THR A 283 11.00 11.41 4.96
N VAL A 284 11.05 12.11 6.09
CA VAL A 284 10.21 13.31 6.33
C VAL A 284 10.44 14.33 5.24
N LYS A 285 11.68 14.69 4.98
CA LYS A 285 12.06 15.66 3.93
C LYS A 285 11.55 15.25 2.55
N GLN A 286 11.70 13.97 2.20
CA GLN A 286 11.20 13.43 0.93
C GLN A 286 9.67 13.46 0.85
N ASN A 287 8.97 13.09 1.93
CA ASN A 287 7.52 13.08 1.96
C ASN A 287 6.90 14.48 1.96
N VAL A 288 7.55 15.47 2.57
CA VAL A 288 7.17 16.88 2.42
C VAL A 288 7.24 17.28 0.94
N LYS A 289 8.33 16.91 0.25
CA LYS A 289 8.48 17.18 -1.19
C LYS A 289 7.42 16.48 -2.03
N ASN A 290 7.12 15.22 -1.73
CA ASN A 290 6.10 14.43 -2.43
C ASN A 290 4.70 15.08 -2.30
N LEU A 291 4.33 15.51 -1.08
CA LEU A 291 3.05 16.18 -0.85
C LEU A 291 3.00 17.58 -1.49
N ASP A 292 4.09 18.32 -1.45
CA ASP A 292 4.24 19.62 -2.13
C ASP A 292 4.06 19.48 -3.66
N GLU A 293 4.70 18.48 -4.25
CA GLU A 293 4.54 18.16 -5.67
C GLU A 293 3.10 17.76 -5.99
N TYR A 294 2.46 16.95 -5.14
CA TYR A 294 1.09 16.53 -5.32
C TYR A 294 0.12 17.71 -5.29
N ILE A 295 0.24 18.61 -4.29
CA ILE A 295 -0.60 19.81 -4.21
C ILE A 295 -0.37 20.72 -5.44
N THR A 296 0.89 20.92 -5.83
CA THR A 296 1.23 21.67 -7.04
C THR A 296 0.60 21.07 -8.29
N LEU A 297 0.54 19.74 -8.38
CA LEU A 297 -0.08 19.04 -9.49
C LEU A 297 -1.60 19.25 -9.52
N CYS A 298 -2.26 19.27 -8.35
CA CYS A 298 -3.67 19.62 -8.24
C CYS A 298 -3.92 21.04 -8.77
N GLU A 299 -3.14 22.01 -8.30
CA GLU A 299 -3.26 23.43 -8.70
C GLU A 299 -3.08 23.63 -10.21
N LYS A 300 -2.07 22.98 -10.82
CA LYS A 300 -1.84 23.02 -12.26
C LYS A 300 -2.99 22.46 -13.10
N ASN A 301 -3.78 21.57 -12.52
CA ASN A 301 -4.94 20.98 -13.17
C ASN A 301 -6.27 21.65 -12.78
N ASN A 302 -6.24 22.78 -12.05
CA ASN A 302 -7.41 23.45 -11.51
C ASN A 302 -8.29 22.56 -10.62
N VAL A 303 -7.66 21.63 -9.89
CA VAL A 303 -8.30 20.73 -8.93
C VAL A 303 -7.94 21.18 -7.52
N ARG A 304 -8.94 21.35 -6.67
CA ARG A 304 -8.72 21.83 -5.29
C ARG A 304 -8.28 20.67 -4.39
N PRO A 305 -7.08 20.71 -3.80
CA PRO A 305 -6.63 19.66 -2.89
C PRO A 305 -7.24 19.87 -1.49
N ILE A 306 -7.80 18.79 -0.94
CA ILE A 306 -8.30 18.72 0.44
C ILE A 306 -7.53 17.61 1.15
N MET A 307 -6.55 17.99 1.94
CA MET A 307 -5.90 17.09 2.87
C MET A 307 -6.86 16.80 4.03
N PHE A 308 -6.95 15.58 4.45
CA PHE A 308 -7.78 15.22 5.60
C PHE A 308 -7.11 14.18 6.51
N MET A 309 -7.33 14.31 7.79
CA MET A 309 -7.00 13.29 8.79
C MET A 309 -8.32 12.78 9.36
N PRO A 310 -8.65 11.49 9.25
CA PRO A 310 -9.90 10.97 9.79
C PRO A 310 -9.87 10.90 11.31
N PRO A 311 -11.03 10.81 11.98
CA PRO A 311 -11.08 10.50 13.40
C PRO A 311 -10.46 9.13 13.69
N LEU A 312 -9.85 9.00 14.85
CA LEU A 312 -9.26 7.77 15.37
C LEU A 312 -9.85 7.44 16.73
N THR A 313 -9.58 6.24 17.26
CA THR A 313 -10.05 5.88 18.60
C THR A 313 -9.47 6.80 19.66
N GLU A 314 -10.20 6.98 20.76
CA GLU A 314 -9.71 7.74 21.92
C GLU A 314 -8.38 7.16 22.46
N ALA A 315 -8.27 5.81 22.46
CA ALA A 315 -7.04 5.13 22.85
C ALA A 315 -5.86 5.50 21.93
N TYR A 316 -6.09 5.56 20.60
CA TYR A 316 -5.06 5.97 19.65
C TYR A 316 -4.62 7.41 19.93
N MET A 317 -5.57 8.34 20.03
CA MET A 317 -5.30 9.76 20.31
C MET A 317 -4.53 9.98 21.63
N ARG A 318 -4.83 9.18 22.64
CA ARG A 318 -4.17 9.27 23.97
C ARG A 318 -2.73 8.76 23.96
N TYR A 319 -2.44 7.72 23.19
CA TYR A 319 -1.16 7.02 23.27
C TYR A 319 -0.24 7.29 22.09
N PHE A 320 -0.71 8.00 21.08
CA PHE A 320 0.13 8.38 19.95
C PHE A 320 1.20 9.40 20.40
N ASP A 321 2.37 9.33 19.77
CA ASP A 321 3.50 10.23 20.04
C ASP A 321 3.11 11.69 19.67
N LYS A 322 3.07 12.52 20.72
CA LYS A 322 2.65 13.92 20.56
C LYS A 322 3.63 14.74 19.72
N GLU A 323 4.93 14.48 19.81
CA GLU A 323 5.94 15.22 19.04
C GLU A 323 5.77 14.95 17.55
N LYS A 324 5.53 13.70 17.16
CA LYS A 324 5.22 13.33 15.77
C LYS A 324 3.92 13.95 15.27
N LEU A 325 2.90 14.00 16.12
CA LEU A 325 1.64 14.63 15.76
C LEU A 325 1.83 16.15 15.56
N ASP A 326 2.53 16.82 16.47
CA ASP A 326 2.82 18.26 16.39
C ASP A 326 3.69 18.56 15.16
N GLU A 327 4.67 17.70 14.83
CA GLU A 327 5.46 17.80 13.60
C GLU A 327 4.56 17.65 12.36
N CYS A 328 3.66 16.68 12.33
CA CYS A 328 2.72 16.50 11.23
C CYS A 328 1.88 17.77 11.00
N TYR A 329 1.29 18.33 12.05
CA TYR A 329 0.54 19.59 11.95
C TYR A 329 1.40 20.75 11.47
N SER A 330 2.64 20.86 11.97
CA SER A 330 3.57 21.91 11.55
C SER A 330 3.87 21.82 10.06
N LEU A 331 4.15 20.63 9.55
CA LEU A 331 4.46 20.40 8.12
C LEU A 331 3.24 20.67 7.24
N VAL A 332 2.04 20.20 7.63
CA VAL A 332 0.79 20.50 6.91
C VAL A 332 0.53 22.00 6.86
N ASN A 333 0.68 22.71 7.98
CA ASN A 333 0.49 24.16 8.05
C ASN A 333 1.52 24.92 7.17
N GLN A 334 2.76 24.45 7.08
CA GLN A 334 3.76 25.03 6.18
C GLN A 334 3.34 24.86 4.71
N LEU A 335 2.86 23.67 4.33
CA LEU A 335 2.37 23.41 2.98
C LEU A 335 1.12 24.24 2.65
N GLN A 336 0.18 24.40 3.58
CA GLN A 336 -1.00 25.27 3.36
C GLN A 336 -0.60 26.74 3.17
N LYS A 337 0.39 27.24 3.91
CA LYS A 337 0.91 28.62 3.70
C LYS A 337 1.52 28.78 2.31
N LYS A 338 2.19 27.74 1.82
CA LYS A 338 2.77 27.73 0.46
C LYS A 338 1.71 27.60 -0.62
N HIS A 339 0.64 26.86 -0.35
CA HIS A 339 -0.46 26.54 -1.26
C HIS A 339 -1.80 27.00 -0.67
N PRO A 340 -2.15 28.29 -0.77
CA PRO A 340 -3.38 28.85 -0.16
C PRO A 340 -4.69 28.25 -0.72
N SER A 341 -4.66 27.63 -1.89
CA SER A 341 -5.80 26.91 -2.47
C SER A 341 -6.11 25.60 -1.73
N SER A 342 -5.12 25.03 -1.03
CA SER A 342 -5.26 23.78 -0.31
C SER A 342 -6.03 23.95 0.99
N VAL A 343 -6.79 22.93 1.36
CA VAL A 343 -7.55 22.87 2.61
C VAL A 343 -7.03 21.71 3.44
N PHE A 344 -6.92 21.89 4.75
CA PHE A 344 -6.71 20.78 5.67
C PHE A 344 -7.91 20.62 6.59
N PHE A 345 -8.53 19.44 6.54
CA PHE A 345 -9.62 19.05 7.41
C PHE A 345 -9.13 18.11 8.51
N ASP A 346 -9.11 18.61 9.73
CA ASP A 346 -8.63 17.88 10.91
C ASP A 346 -9.78 17.09 11.55
N GLY A 347 -9.96 15.86 11.11
CA GLY A 347 -10.94 14.94 11.68
C GLY A 347 -10.53 14.36 13.03
N TRP A 348 -9.24 14.48 13.43
CA TRP A 348 -8.78 14.06 14.75
C TRP A 348 -9.53 14.74 15.88
N LYS A 349 -9.99 15.97 15.66
CA LYS A 349 -10.69 16.78 16.65
C LYS A 349 -12.22 16.63 16.61
N LEU A 350 -12.74 15.75 15.74
CA LEU A 350 -14.19 15.55 15.65
C LEU A 350 -14.71 14.78 16.87
N GLU A 351 -15.77 15.32 17.45
CA GLU A 351 -16.50 14.67 18.52
C GLU A 351 -17.55 13.66 17.98
N GLY A 352 -17.99 12.75 18.83
CA GLY A 352 -19.05 11.80 18.53
C GLY A 352 -18.62 10.60 17.69
N PHE A 353 -17.34 10.21 17.78
CA PHE A 353 -16.80 8.97 17.23
C PHE A 353 -16.36 8.06 18.38
N SER A 354 -17.28 7.23 18.86
CA SER A 354 -17.02 6.28 19.96
C SER A 354 -16.16 5.11 19.49
N ASP A 355 -15.22 4.65 20.32
CA ASP A 355 -14.27 3.58 20.03
C ASP A 355 -14.95 2.27 19.56
N GLU A 356 -16.16 2.01 19.99
CA GLU A 356 -16.91 0.79 19.63
C GLU A 356 -17.24 0.67 18.15
N TYR A 357 -17.30 1.80 17.40
CA TYR A 357 -17.60 1.83 15.97
C TYR A 357 -16.35 1.82 15.09
N PHE A 358 -15.18 1.53 15.66
CA PHE A 358 -13.98 1.23 14.90
C PHE A 358 -13.81 -0.28 14.74
N LEU A 359 -13.12 -0.69 13.68
CA LEU A 359 -12.77 -2.09 13.43
C LEU A 359 -11.61 -2.52 14.34
N ASP A 360 -10.70 -1.60 14.59
CA ASP A 360 -9.52 -1.71 15.46
C ASP A 360 -9.13 -0.31 15.98
N ALA A 361 -7.87 -0.11 16.34
CA ALA A 361 -7.43 1.16 16.94
C ALA A 361 -7.53 2.38 16.02
N ASP A 362 -7.52 2.19 14.71
CA ASP A 362 -7.34 3.25 13.73
C ASP A 362 -8.18 3.10 12.44
N HIS A 363 -9.04 2.09 12.33
CA HIS A 363 -9.91 1.92 11.18
C HIS A 363 -11.39 2.05 11.54
N MET A 364 -12.06 2.98 10.90
CA MET A 364 -13.50 3.16 11.04
C MET A 364 -14.28 2.00 10.42
N ASN A 365 -15.46 1.69 10.99
CA ASN A 365 -16.43 0.83 10.32
C ASN A 365 -17.22 1.62 9.23
N THR A 366 -18.03 0.91 8.46
CA THR A 366 -18.80 1.50 7.35
C THR A 366 -19.75 2.62 7.78
N ASN A 367 -20.33 2.55 8.99
CA ASN A 367 -21.25 3.58 9.48
C ASN A 367 -20.50 4.89 9.80
N TYR A 368 -19.30 4.76 10.40
CA TYR A 368 -18.47 5.94 10.68
C TYR A 368 -17.82 6.50 9.42
N ALA A 369 -17.43 5.66 8.47
CA ALA A 369 -16.99 6.10 7.15
C ALA A 369 -18.08 6.94 6.45
N ALA A 370 -19.35 6.50 6.50
CA ALA A 370 -20.47 7.26 5.96
C ALA A 370 -20.65 8.60 6.69
N LYS A 371 -20.68 8.60 8.03
CA LYS A 371 -20.80 9.82 8.84
C LYS A 371 -19.65 10.81 8.58
N PHE A 372 -18.41 10.33 8.54
CA PHE A 372 -17.25 11.15 8.25
C PHE A 372 -17.29 11.73 6.85
N SER A 373 -17.72 10.93 5.86
CA SER A 373 -17.88 11.39 4.48
C SER A 373 -18.94 12.47 4.31
N GLU A 374 -20.05 12.38 5.05
CA GLU A 374 -21.08 13.44 5.08
C GLU A 374 -20.53 14.76 5.63
N ILE A 375 -19.71 14.69 6.70
CA ILE A 375 -19.05 15.88 7.27
C ILE A 375 -18.07 16.47 6.25
N LEU A 376 -17.23 15.64 5.62
CA LEU A 376 -16.26 16.08 4.63
C LEU A 376 -16.92 16.66 3.37
N ASN A 377 -18.05 16.08 2.94
CA ASN A 377 -18.87 16.65 1.86
C ASN A 377 -19.40 18.03 2.23
N GLY A 378 -19.83 18.25 3.49
CA GLY A 378 -20.24 19.56 3.99
C GLY A 378 -19.11 20.60 3.93
N VAL A 379 -17.85 20.19 4.14
CA VAL A 379 -16.69 21.08 3.93
C VAL A 379 -16.60 21.50 2.47
N ILE A 380 -16.75 20.57 1.53
CA ILE A 380 -16.73 20.85 0.08
C ILE A 380 -17.82 21.83 -0.30
N GLU A 381 -19.06 21.63 0.17
CA GLU A 381 -20.18 22.51 -0.10
C GLU A 381 -19.96 23.95 0.44
N ASN A 382 -19.33 24.07 1.59
CA ASN A 382 -19.01 25.39 2.16
C ASN A 382 -17.91 26.11 1.36
N LEU A 383 -16.93 25.38 0.80
CA LEU A 383 -15.91 25.94 -0.07
C LEU A 383 -16.45 26.49 -1.41
N GLU A 384 -17.64 26.05 -1.82
CA GLU A 384 -18.31 26.53 -3.05
C GLU A 384 -19.19 27.78 -2.82
N LYS A 385 -19.55 28.04 -1.56
CA LYS A 385 -20.40 29.18 -1.19
C LYS A 385 -19.59 30.44 -0.90
N GLY A 386 -18.30 30.30 -0.63
CA GLY A 386 -17.36 31.39 -0.31
C GLY A 386 -16.41 31.69 -1.44
#